data_eb25d20501d0f7111077089ef9d5a159
#
_entry.id   eb25d20501d0f7111077089ef9d5a159
#
_cell.length_a   1.000
_cell.length_b   1.000
_cell.length_c   1.000
_cell.angle_alpha   90.00
_cell.angle_beta   90.00
_cell.angle_gamma   90.00
#
_symmetry.space_group_name_H-M   'P 1'
#
loop_
_entity.id
_entity.type
_entity.pdbx_description
1 polymer ?
#
loop_
_entity_poly.entity_id
_entity_poly.type
_entity_poly.pdbx_seq_one_letter_code
_entity_poly.pdbx_strand_id
1 'polypeptide(L)'
;MLNKNLLLIPLIFFASLSLGKNYEISINFESGFEYQSQKQFIESIKLSKSSKEIEHLIDDQDWIKNYSIRYKPFKKEVFINIKNREPIFVLNEMYFYDRDLNKFNFDHSKKDLIMVEGPIDDLRQVIKLINVVESTTLSQFKINNINYSYVNGWDVKSNNTLIRFGKKLTKKKFNNYHETVNYLFEISKIPSIIDVRYKDGVALNYGK
;
A
#
# COMPACT_ATOMS: atom_id res chain seq x y z
N MET A 1 -69.65 -14.76 -2.88
CA MET A 1 -68.66 -14.38 -3.92
C MET A 1 -67.33 -14.11 -3.23
N LEU A 2 -66.42 -15.09 -3.29
CA LEU A 2 -65.10 -14.98 -2.69
C LEU A 2 -64.11 -14.53 -3.77
N ASN A 3 -63.56 -13.33 -3.61
CA ASN A 3 -62.46 -12.85 -4.42
C ASN A 3 -61.13 -13.44 -3.89
N LYS A 4 -60.54 -14.40 -4.60
CA LYS A 4 -59.20 -14.92 -4.36
C LYS A 4 -58.22 -14.04 -5.15
N ASN A 5 -57.68 -13.03 -4.53
CA ASN A 5 -56.50 -12.34 -5.02
C ASN A 5 -55.27 -13.24 -4.74
N LEU A 6 -54.88 -14.00 -5.73
CA LEU A 6 -53.65 -14.79 -5.70
C LEU A 6 -52.47 -13.81 -5.88
N LEU A 7 -51.78 -13.45 -4.79
CA LEU A 7 -50.55 -12.68 -4.78
C LEU A 7 -49.44 -13.58 -5.35
N LEU A 8 -49.12 -13.40 -6.62
CA LEU A 8 -47.93 -13.98 -7.25
C LEU A 8 -46.70 -13.26 -6.69
N ILE A 9 -46.06 -13.84 -5.70
CA ILE A 9 -44.72 -13.41 -5.24
C ILE A 9 -43.73 -13.85 -6.33
N PRO A 10 -42.98 -12.95 -6.96
CA PRO A 10 -41.93 -13.37 -7.88
C PRO A 10 -40.85 -14.02 -7.03
N LEU A 11 -40.70 -15.32 -7.16
CA LEU A 11 -39.57 -16.09 -6.63
C LEU A 11 -38.34 -15.65 -7.43
N ILE A 12 -37.60 -14.69 -6.93
CA ILE A 12 -36.28 -14.31 -7.46
C ILE A 12 -35.33 -15.47 -7.14
N PHE A 13 -35.21 -16.40 -8.07
CA PHE A 13 -34.16 -17.39 -8.05
C PHE A 13 -32.81 -16.65 -8.23
N PHE A 14 -32.08 -16.47 -7.14
CA PHE A 14 -30.63 -16.26 -7.22
C PHE A 14 -30.01 -17.56 -7.73
N ALA A 15 -30.08 -17.79 -9.03
CA ALA A 15 -29.32 -18.85 -9.67
C ALA A 15 -27.84 -18.47 -9.58
N SER A 16 -27.08 -19.13 -8.70
CA SER A 16 -25.63 -19.11 -8.79
C SER A 16 -25.25 -19.62 -10.19
N LEU A 17 -24.67 -18.76 -11.02
CA LEU A 17 -24.16 -19.16 -12.33
C LEU A 17 -23.13 -20.29 -12.13
N SER A 18 -23.52 -21.51 -12.46
CA SER A 18 -22.60 -22.63 -12.57
C SER A 18 -21.78 -22.42 -13.84
N LEU A 19 -20.48 -22.18 -13.67
CA LEU A 19 -19.53 -22.14 -14.77
C LEU A 19 -19.28 -23.59 -15.21
N GLY A 20 -19.97 -24.03 -16.27
CA GLY A 20 -19.65 -25.32 -16.89
C GLY A 20 -18.20 -25.31 -17.43
N LYS A 21 -17.62 -26.49 -17.66
CA LYS A 21 -16.21 -26.74 -18.08
C LYS A 21 -15.65 -25.93 -19.27
N ASN A 22 -16.41 -25.02 -19.86
CA ASN A 22 -16.11 -24.36 -21.14
C ASN A 22 -16.09 -22.82 -21.08
N TYR A 23 -15.95 -22.20 -19.91
CA TYR A 23 -15.77 -20.74 -19.86
C TYR A 23 -14.29 -20.38 -20.03
N GLU A 24 -14.03 -19.43 -20.94
CA GLU A 24 -12.73 -18.80 -21.06
C GLU A 24 -12.60 -17.67 -20.03
N ILE A 25 -11.63 -17.80 -19.12
CA ILE A 25 -11.41 -16.84 -18.04
C ILE A 25 -10.17 -16.00 -18.38
N SER A 26 -10.38 -14.70 -18.54
CA SER A 26 -9.33 -13.72 -18.76
C SER A 26 -9.15 -12.87 -17.49
N ILE A 27 -7.91 -12.78 -16.99
CA ILE A 27 -7.57 -11.99 -15.79
C ILE A 27 -6.63 -10.87 -16.21
N ASN A 28 -6.98 -9.64 -15.85
CA ASN A 28 -6.17 -8.45 -16.04
C ASN A 28 -5.80 -7.84 -14.70
N PHE A 29 -4.52 -7.56 -14.48
CA PHE A 29 -4.00 -6.85 -13.31
C PHE A 29 -3.74 -5.40 -13.69
N GLU A 30 -4.48 -4.45 -13.07
CA GLU A 30 -4.39 -3.02 -13.37
C GLU A 30 -3.09 -2.37 -12.86
N SER A 31 -2.55 -2.87 -11.75
CA SER A 31 -1.27 -2.41 -11.20
C SER A 31 -0.16 -3.37 -11.61
N GLY A 32 0.93 -2.84 -12.12
CA GLY A 32 2.05 -3.60 -12.65
C GLY A 32 2.89 -4.37 -11.62
N PHE A 33 2.37 -4.62 -10.40
CA PHE A 33 3.04 -5.45 -9.41
C PHE A 33 2.73 -6.91 -9.69
N GLU A 34 3.76 -7.68 -10.02
CA GLU A 34 3.68 -9.12 -10.15
C GLU A 34 4.05 -9.76 -8.81
N TYR A 35 3.06 -10.40 -8.18
CA TYR A 35 3.26 -11.30 -7.05
C TYR A 35 3.65 -12.68 -7.55
N GLN A 36 4.58 -13.35 -6.89
CA GLN A 36 4.92 -14.74 -7.26
C GLN A 36 3.71 -15.67 -7.10
N SER A 37 2.87 -15.41 -6.09
CA SER A 37 1.63 -16.13 -5.85
C SER A 37 0.57 -15.96 -6.94
N GLN A 38 0.68 -14.97 -7.82
CA GLN A 38 -0.30 -14.73 -8.89
C GLN A 38 -0.45 -15.92 -9.85
N LYS A 39 0.62 -16.64 -10.14
CA LYS A 39 0.55 -17.81 -11.03
C LYS A 39 -0.36 -18.89 -10.46
N GLN A 40 -0.18 -19.23 -9.19
CA GLN A 40 -1.02 -20.23 -8.51
C GLN A 40 -2.47 -19.74 -8.38
N PHE A 41 -2.67 -18.47 -8.07
CA PHE A 41 -3.98 -17.83 -8.03
C PHE A 41 -4.69 -17.89 -9.38
N ILE A 42 -4.03 -17.55 -10.49
CA ILE A 42 -4.59 -17.64 -11.86
C ILE A 42 -5.02 -19.07 -12.17
N GLU A 43 -4.20 -20.07 -11.84
CA GLU A 43 -4.53 -21.47 -12.04
C GLU A 43 -5.76 -21.88 -11.22
N SER A 44 -5.83 -21.47 -9.95
CA SER A 44 -6.99 -21.76 -9.10
C SER A 44 -8.28 -21.14 -9.64
N ILE A 45 -8.23 -19.88 -10.11
CA ILE A 45 -9.36 -19.21 -10.73
C ILE A 45 -9.83 -19.96 -12.00
N LYS A 46 -8.88 -20.39 -12.85
CA LYS A 46 -9.22 -21.14 -14.10
C LYS A 46 -9.85 -22.51 -13.83
N LEU A 47 -9.58 -23.10 -12.67
CA LEU A 47 -10.17 -24.37 -12.26
C LEU A 47 -11.54 -24.23 -11.57
N SER A 48 -11.95 -23.00 -11.26
CA SER A 48 -13.21 -22.72 -10.55
C SER A 48 -14.43 -23.15 -11.36
N LYS A 49 -15.42 -23.71 -10.66
CA LYS A 49 -16.64 -24.25 -11.27
C LYS A 49 -17.84 -23.31 -11.15
N SER A 50 -17.72 -22.23 -10.37
CA SER A 50 -18.80 -21.28 -10.15
C SER A 50 -18.30 -19.86 -9.92
N SER A 51 -19.18 -18.88 -10.14
CA SER A 51 -18.89 -17.47 -9.85
C SER A 51 -18.58 -17.23 -8.39
N LYS A 52 -19.28 -17.91 -7.49
CA LYS A 52 -19.06 -17.80 -6.04
C LYS A 52 -17.68 -18.30 -5.62
N GLU A 53 -17.20 -19.37 -6.26
CA GLU A 53 -15.86 -19.89 -5.99
C GLU A 53 -14.79 -18.91 -6.46
N ILE A 54 -14.97 -18.24 -7.61
CA ILE A 54 -14.08 -17.19 -8.09
C ILE A 54 -14.06 -16.02 -7.10
N GLU A 55 -15.23 -15.52 -6.68
CA GLU A 55 -15.33 -14.43 -5.71
C GLU A 55 -14.63 -14.79 -4.39
N HIS A 56 -14.88 -15.98 -3.87
CA HIS A 56 -14.24 -16.46 -2.63
C HIS A 56 -12.70 -16.52 -2.77
N LEU A 57 -12.19 -17.07 -3.87
CA LEU A 57 -10.74 -17.12 -4.12
C LEU A 57 -10.12 -15.73 -4.20
N ILE A 58 -10.85 -14.74 -4.73
CA ILE A 58 -10.39 -13.35 -4.79
C ILE A 58 -10.44 -12.70 -3.41
N ASP A 59 -11.54 -12.88 -2.67
CA ASP A 59 -11.73 -12.28 -1.34
C ASP A 59 -10.75 -12.83 -0.29
N ASP A 60 -10.26 -14.05 -0.49
CA ASP A 60 -9.23 -14.65 0.36
C ASP A 60 -7.83 -14.03 0.16
N GLN A 61 -7.66 -13.17 -0.87
CA GLN A 61 -6.38 -12.55 -1.16
C GLN A 61 -6.28 -11.15 -0.53
N ASP A 62 -5.55 -11.02 0.56
CA ASP A 62 -5.34 -9.73 1.25
C ASP A 62 -4.55 -8.70 0.43
N TRP A 63 -3.78 -9.14 -0.57
CA TRP A 63 -3.04 -8.29 -1.50
C TRP A 63 -3.91 -7.67 -2.61
N ILE A 64 -5.16 -8.11 -2.76
CA ILE A 64 -6.11 -7.49 -3.71
C ILE A 64 -6.77 -6.28 -3.03
N LYS A 65 -6.65 -5.11 -3.67
CA LYS A 65 -7.30 -3.88 -3.19
C LYS A 65 -8.75 -3.79 -3.63
N ASN A 66 -9.00 -4.13 -4.90
CA ASN A 66 -10.33 -4.07 -5.52
C ASN A 66 -10.36 -4.99 -6.74
N TYR A 67 -11.55 -5.42 -7.13
CA TYR A 67 -11.74 -6.21 -8.35
C TYR A 67 -13.10 -5.96 -8.99
N SER A 68 -13.24 -6.35 -10.27
CA SER A 68 -14.52 -6.42 -10.96
C SER A 68 -14.58 -7.67 -11.80
N ILE A 69 -15.75 -8.32 -11.84
CA ILE A 69 -16.01 -9.51 -12.64
C ILE A 69 -17.12 -9.19 -13.64
N ARG A 70 -16.87 -9.48 -14.91
CA ARG A 70 -17.84 -9.34 -16.00
C ARG A 70 -18.07 -10.66 -16.68
N TYR A 71 -19.30 -11.17 -16.62
CA TYR A 71 -19.72 -12.39 -17.26
C TYR A 71 -20.35 -12.11 -18.61
N LYS A 72 -19.96 -12.85 -19.65
CA LYS A 72 -20.61 -12.88 -20.98
C LYS A 72 -21.12 -14.28 -21.28
N PRO A 73 -22.30 -14.66 -20.77
CA PRO A 73 -22.76 -16.03 -20.78
C PRO A 73 -22.94 -16.60 -22.20
N PHE A 74 -23.39 -15.80 -23.15
CA PHE A 74 -23.57 -16.24 -24.55
C PHE A 74 -22.25 -16.56 -25.28
N LYS A 75 -21.15 -15.87 -24.87
CA LYS A 75 -19.79 -16.11 -25.38
C LYS A 75 -18.99 -17.08 -24.54
N LYS A 76 -19.53 -17.47 -23.39
CA LYS A 76 -18.83 -18.26 -22.36
C LYS A 76 -17.50 -17.63 -21.94
N GLU A 77 -17.48 -16.33 -21.76
CA GLU A 77 -16.31 -15.55 -21.34
C GLU A 77 -16.53 -14.94 -19.97
N VAL A 78 -15.48 -14.93 -19.16
CA VAL A 78 -15.40 -14.23 -17.86
C VAL A 78 -14.18 -13.32 -17.89
N PHE A 79 -14.39 -12.03 -17.64
CA PHE A 79 -13.32 -11.05 -17.53
C PHE A 79 -13.21 -10.61 -16.08
N ILE A 80 -12.02 -10.72 -15.51
CA ILE A 80 -11.71 -10.34 -14.15
C ILE A 80 -10.65 -9.26 -14.21
N ASN A 81 -10.96 -8.05 -13.72
CA ASN A 81 -9.97 -7.00 -13.51
C ASN A 81 -9.64 -6.94 -12.03
N ILE A 82 -8.37 -6.96 -11.71
CA ILE A 82 -7.85 -6.94 -10.35
C ILE A 82 -6.93 -5.75 -10.19
N LYS A 83 -7.17 -4.99 -9.12
CA LYS A 83 -6.28 -3.93 -8.68
C LYS A 83 -5.55 -4.38 -7.42
N ASN A 84 -4.24 -4.54 -7.51
CA ASN A 84 -3.40 -4.96 -6.41
C ASN A 84 -3.22 -3.83 -5.38
N ARG A 85 -2.98 -4.17 -4.12
CA ARG A 85 -2.44 -3.23 -3.13
C ARG A 85 -0.99 -2.94 -3.45
N GLU A 86 -0.63 -1.68 -3.32
CA GLU A 86 0.72 -1.21 -3.54
C GLU A 86 1.42 -1.03 -2.19
N PRO A 87 2.44 -1.82 -1.87
CA PRO A 87 3.17 -1.66 -0.63
C PRO A 87 3.97 -0.36 -0.65
N ILE A 88 3.86 0.44 0.42
CA ILE A 88 4.63 1.65 0.63
C ILE A 88 5.80 1.39 1.55
N PHE A 89 5.57 0.62 2.61
CA PHE A 89 6.62 0.26 3.56
C PHE A 89 6.40 -1.14 4.14
N VAL A 90 7.47 -1.69 4.69
CA VAL A 90 7.45 -2.91 5.50
C VAL A 90 7.85 -2.59 6.93
N LEU A 91 7.01 -3.03 7.89
CA LEU A 91 7.24 -2.84 9.32
C LEU A 91 7.93 -4.07 9.92
N ASN A 92 9.10 -3.85 10.55
CA ASN A 92 9.90 -4.87 11.23
C ASN A 92 10.12 -6.13 10.37
N GLU A 93 10.34 -5.95 9.06
CA GLU A 93 10.56 -7.01 8.06
C GLU A 93 9.42 -8.04 7.91
N MET A 94 8.28 -7.82 8.59
CA MET A 94 7.20 -8.82 8.67
C MET A 94 5.92 -8.37 8.00
N TYR A 95 5.54 -7.08 8.13
CA TYR A 95 4.23 -6.61 7.77
C TYR A 95 4.28 -5.52 6.73
N PHE A 96 3.58 -5.74 5.61
CA PHE A 96 3.49 -4.79 4.51
C PHE A 96 2.24 -3.93 4.65
N TYR A 97 2.39 -2.66 4.34
CA TYR A 97 1.32 -1.68 4.44
C TYR A 97 1.21 -0.84 3.18
N ASP A 98 -0.04 -0.61 2.74
CA ASP A 98 -0.34 0.36 1.71
C ASP A 98 -0.45 1.79 2.29
N ARG A 99 -0.72 2.78 1.43
CA ARG A 99 -0.86 4.19 1.84
C ARG A 99 -2.06 4.42 2.77
N ASP A 100 -3.07 3.57 2.71
CA ASP A 100 -4.28 3.62 3.53
C ASP A 100 -4.10 2.86 4.88
N LEU A 101 -2.87 2.39 5.16
CA LEU A 101 -2.49 1.59 6.33
C LEU A 101 -3.19 0.23 6.41
N ASN A 102 -3.65 -0.31 5.29
CA ASN A 102 -4.09 -1.69 5.26
C ASN A 102 -2.87 -2.61 5.30
N LYS A 103 -2.89 -3.54 6.24
CA LYS A 103 -1.89 -4.60 6.35
C LYS A 103 -2.22 -5.72 5.37
N PHE A 104 -1.21 -6.25 4.69
CA PHE A 104 -1.37 -7.39 3.79
C PHE A 104 -0.06 -8.17 3.65
N ASN A 105 -0.17 -9.39 3.14
CA ASN A 105 0.98 -10.22 2.82
C ASN A 105 1.55 -9.82 1.46
N PHE A 106 2.86 -9.78 1.37
CA PHE A 106 3.58 -9.45 0.15
C PHE A 106 4.76 -10.40 0.00
N ASP A 107 5.12 -10.74 -1.22
CA ASP A 107 6.13 -11.76 -1.53
C ASP A 107 7.56 -11.21 -1.71
N HIS A 108 7.82 -10.01 -1.20
CA HIS A 108 9.12 -9.34 -1.31
C HIS A 108 9.64 -9.13 -2.75
N SER A 109 8.77 -9.21 -3.75
CA SER A 109 9.19 -9.01 -5.16
C SER A 109 9.65 -7.57 -5.43
N LYS A 110 9.18 -6.59 -4.66
CA LYS A 110 9.61 -5.19 -4.74
C LYS A 110 10.77 -4.92 -3.79
N LYS A 111 11.92 -4.53 -4.35
CA LYS A 111 13.16 -4.27 -3.60
C LYS A 111 13.27 -2.86 -3.02
N ASP A 112 12.49 -1.90 -3.52
CA ASP A 112 12.60 -0.47 -3.17
C ASP A 112 11.56 -0.01 -2.13
N LEU A 113 11.23 -0.87 -1.17
CA LEU A 113 10.33 -0.53 -0.09
C LEU A 113 11.04 0.23 1.02
N ILE A 114 10.30 1.14 1.66
CA ILE A 114 10.77 1.81 2.88
C ILE A 114 10.75 0.80 4.01
N MET A 115 11.91 0.59 4.64
CA MET A 115 12.02 -0.22 5.85
C MET A 115 11.60 0.63 7.05
N VAL A 116 10.67 0.13 7.86
CA VAL A 116 10.20 0.82 9.08
C VAL A 116 10.47 -0.07 10.28
N GLU A 117 11.19 0.43 11.26
CA GLU A 117 11.67 -0.35 12.39
C GLU A 117 11.35 0.32 13.73
N GLY A 118 11.12 -0.51 14.73
CA GLY A 118 10.93 -0.09 16.10
C GLY A 118 9.54 -0.32 16.67
N PRO A 119 9.34 0.03 17.94
CA PRO A 119 8.05 -0.11 18.64
C PRO A 119 7.13 1.07 18.27
N ILE A 120 6.41 0.95 17.17
CA ILE A 120 5.55 1.99 16.62
C ILE A 120 4.09 1.67 16.90
N ASP A 121 3.44 2.46 17.75
CA ASP A 121 2.02 2.30 18.10
C ASP A 121 1.09 2.99 17.10
N ASP A 122 1.53 4.10 16.48
CA ASP A 122 0.71 4.88 15.53
C ASP A 122 1.39 5.00 14.16
N LEU A 123 1.01 4.11 13.24
CA LEU A 123 1.54 4.06 11.87
C LEU A 123 1.21 5.32 11.03
N ARG A 124 0.23 6.14 11.43
CA ARG A 124 -0.05 7.42 10.76
C ARG A 124 1.14 8.37 10.86
N GLN A 125 1.97 8.25 11.89
CA GLN A 125 3.20 9.02 12.03
C GLN A 125 4.24 8.63 10.97
N VAL A 126 4.29 7.35 10.58
CA VAL A 126 5.14 6.88 9.48
C VAL A 126 4.71 7.52 8.16
N ILE A 127 3.42 7.44 7.82
CA ILE A 127 2.88 8.08 6.60
C ILE A 127 3.15 9.60 6.61
N LYS A 128 3.00 10.24 7.77
CA LYS A 128 3.28 11.66 7.91
C LYS A 128 4.75 12.00 7.63
N LEU A 129 5.68 11.21 8.13
CA LEU A 129 7.12 11.36 7.85
C LEU A 129 7.43 11.12 6.37
N ILE A 130 6.87 10.08 5.78
CA ILE A 130 7.03 9.81 4.34
C ILE A 130 6.56 11.02 3.53
N ASN A 131 5.34 11.50 3.80
CA ASN A 131 4.79 12.65 3.08
C ASN A 131 5.63 13.92 3.26
N VAL A 132 6.13 14.19 4.48
CA VAL A 132 6.95 15.38 4.76
C VAL A 132 8.29 15.31 4.03
N VAL A 133 8.94 14.17 4.00
CA VAL A 133 10.27 14.03 3.35
C VAL A 133 10.15 13.96 1.84
N GLU A 134 9.14 13.26 1.30
CA GLU A 134 8.92 13.13 -0.15
C GLU A 134 8.28 14.37 -0.80
N SER A 135 7.56 15.21 -0.02
CA SER A 135 6.96 16.45 -0.56
C SER A 135 7.98 17.56 -0.86
N THR A 136 9.22 17.38 -0.44
CA THR A 136 10.30 18.25 -0.89
C THR A 136 10.55 17.95 -2.36
N THR A 137 10.43 18.96 -3.21
CA THR A 137 10.58 18.91 -4.68
C THR A 137 11.93 18.36 -5.16
N LEU A 138 12.78 17.98 -4.23
CA LEU A 138 14.13 17.54 -4.45
C LEU A 138 14.16 16.01 -4.33
N SER A 139 14.24 15.33 -5.45
CA SER A 139 14.52 13.89 -5.59
C SER A 139 15.77 13.40 -4.83
N GLN A 140 16.46 14.30 -4.13
CA GLN A 140 17.68 14.04 -3.37
C GLN A 140 17.46 13.19 -2.12
N PHE A 141 16.22 13.18 -1.57
CA PHE A 141 15.92 12.49 -0.31
C PHE A 141 14.93 11.35 -0.52
N LYS A 142 15.34 10.31 -1.27
CA LYS A 142 14.57 9.05 -1.30
C LYS A 142 14.71 8.35 0.03
N ILE A 143 13.59 8.07 0.71
CA ILE A 143 13.59 7.38 2.00
C ILE A 143 13.93 5.90 1.79
N ASN A 144 14.91 5.42 2.57
CA ASN A 144 15.27 4.02 2.62
C ASN A 144 14.78 3.35 3.91
N ASN A 145 14.94 4.06 5.05
CA ASN A 145 14.58 3.51 6.35
C ASN A 145 13.99 4.60 7.25
N ILE A 146 13.01 4.22 8.08
CA ILE A 146 12.43 5.01 9.17
C ILE A 146 12.57 4.19 10.44
N ASN A 147 13.29 4.71 11.42
CA ASN A 147 13.47 4.05 12.72
C ASN A 147 12.84 4.87 13.83
N TYR A 148 12.14 4.21 14.74
CA TYR A 148 11.69 4.81 15.99
C TYR A 148 12.32 4.10 17.19
N SER A 149 12.87 4.88 18.11
CA SER A 149 13.34 4.36 19.40
C SER A 149 12.87 5.24 20.56
N TYR A 150 12.69 4.64 21.74
CA TYR A 150 12.31 5.39 22.95
C TYR A 150 13.38 6.39 23.39
N VAL A 151 14.63 6.21 22.99
CA VAL A 151 15.74 7.10 23.33
C VAL A 151 15.78 8.29 22.38
N ASN A 152 15.91 8.03 21.07
CA ASN A 152 16.17 9.06 20.06
C ASN A 152 14.90 9.63 19.42
N GLY A 153 13.78 8.90 19.49
CA GLY A 153 12.56 9.18 18.72
C GLY A 153 12.72 8.75 17.27
N TRP A 154 12.21 9.55 16.35
CA TRP A 154 12.15 9.28 14.91
C TRP A 154 13.44 9.71 14.20
N ASP A 155 14.06 8.75 13.54
CA ASP A 155 15.18 8.93 12.63
C ASP A 155 14.75 8.44 11.23
N VAL A 156 15.00 9.25 10.19
CA VAL A 156 14.72 8.90 8.79
C VAL A 156 16.03 8.87 8.03
N LYS A 157 16.37 7.74 7.45
CA LYS A 157 17.54 7.59 6.58
C LYS A 157 17.12 7.73 5.13
N SER A 158 17.70 8.71 4.45
CA SER A 158 17.46 9.00 3.05
C SER A 158 18.80 9.03 2.32
N ASN A 159 19.03 8.10 1.39
CA ASN A 159 20.33 7.97 0.71
C ASN A 159 21.50 8.04 1.72
N ASN A 160 22.29 9.11 1.67
CA ASN A 160 23.45 9.33 2.54
C ASN A 160 23.18 10.29 3.72
N THR A 161 21.93 10.75 3.89
CA THR A 161 21.55 11.72 4.92
C THR A 161 20.68 11.06 5.99
N LEU A 162 21.02 11.30 7.25
CA LEU A 162 20.21 10.94 8.41
C LEU A 162 19.45 12.19 8.89
N ILE A 163 18.11 12.10 8.90
CA ILE A 163 17.21 13.18 9.36
C ILE A 163 16.67 12.79 10.73
N ARG A 164 16.94 13.60 11.78
CA ARG A 164 16.53 13.35 13.16
C ARG A 164 15.38 14.25 13.56
N PHE A 165 14.17 13.69 13.74
CA PHE A 165 12.99 14.43 14.17
C PHE A 165 12.76 14.37 15.70
N GLY A 166 13.31 13.35 16.37
CA GLY A 166 13.12 13.12 17.80
C GLY A 166 11.72 12.60 18.14
N LYS A 167 11.37 12.59 19.44
CA LYS A 167 10.17 11.89 19.94
C LYS A 167 8.84 12.49 19.49
N LYS A 168 8.76 13.83 19.39
CA LYS A 168 7.52 14.55 19.05
C LYS A 168 7.60 15.13 17.64
N LEU A 169 6.69 14.74 16.77
CA LEU A 169 6.53 15.26 15.42
C LEU A 169 5.61 16.49 15.45
N THR A 170 6.20 17.69 15.45
CA THR A 170 5.45 18.94 15.50
C THR A 170 5.49 19.67 14.15
N LYS A 171 4.46 20.51 13.89
CA LYS A 171 4.41 21.35 12.68
C LYS A 171 5.66 22.25 12.55
N LYS A 172 6.16 22.81 13.67
CA LYS A 172 7.38 23.63 13.68
C LYS A 172 8.59 22.86 13.15
N LYS A 173 8.80 21.61 13.60
CA LYS A 173 9.90 20.78 13.12
C LYS A 173 9.82 20.47 11.63
N PHE A 174 8.62 20.22 11.13
CA PHE A 174 8.40 19.99 9.71
C PHE A 174 8.69 21.24 8.89
N ASN A 175 8.24 22.41 9.35
CA ASN A 175 8.58 23.68 8.71
C ASN A 175 10.09 23.92 8.70
N ASN A 176 10.76 23.74 9.85
CA ASN A 176 12.22 23.89 9.96
C ASN A 176 12.94 22.93 8.99
N TYR A 177 12.46 21.69 8.87
CA TYR A 177 12.98 20.73 7.90
C TYR A 177 12.84 21.24 6.47
N HIS A 178 11.65 21.67 6.06
CA HIS A 178 11.39 22.19 4.72
C HIS A 178 12.25 23.40 4.37
N GLU A 179 12.32 24.39 5.28
CA GLU A 179 13.15 25.57 5.09
C GLU A 179 14.64 25.20 4.96
N THR A 180 15.11 24.26 5.78
CA THR A 180 16.48 23.77 5.72
C THR A 180 16.78 23.08 4.41
N VAL A 181 15.89 22.20 3.92
CA VAL A 181 16.08 21.48 2.66
C VAL A 181 16.09 22.46 1.48
N ASN A 182 15.21 23.47 1.46
CA ASN A 182 15.21 24.49 0.43
C ASN A 182 16.54 25.28 0.42
N TYR A 183 17.02 25.70 1.59
CA TYR A 183 18.31 26.36 1.71
C TYR A 183 19.47 25.48 1.23
N LEU A 184 19.48 24.20 1.61
CA LEU A 184 20.52 23.25 1.19
C LEU A 184 20.53 23.05 -0.33
N PHE A 185 19.37 23.10 -0.95
CA PHE A 185 19.25 23.05 -2.40
C PHE A 185 19.88 24.30 -3.07
N GLU A 186 19.52 25.48 -2.58
CA GLU A 186 20.06 26.74 -3.12
C GLU A 186 21.60 26.78 -3.07
N ILE A 187 22.19 26.23 -2.01
CA ILE A 187 23.65 26.21 -1.86
C ILE A 187 24.30 24.92 -2.41
N SER A 188 23.51 24.01 -3.02
CA SER A 188 23.96 22.73 -3.59
C SER A 188 24.78 21.86 -2.62
N LYS A 189 24.38 21.81 -1.35
CA LYS A 189 25.05 21.02 -0.32
C LYS A 189 24.16 19.91 0.23
N ILE A 190 24.75 18.73 0.47
CA ILE A 190 24.07 17.58 1.06
C ILE A 190 24.79 17.22 2.37
N PRO A 191 24.18 17.47 3.53
CA PRO A 191 24.75 17.07 4.81
C PRO A 191 24.57 15.57 5.06
N SER A 192 25.44 15.00 5.87
CA SER A 192 25.29 13.63 6.38
C SER A 192 24.21 13.52 7.48
N ILE A 193 23.97 14.62 8.23
CA ILE A 193 22.93 14.69 9.25
C ILE A 193 22.20 16.02 9.17
N ILE A 194 20.84 15.95 9.22
CA ILE A 194 19.92 17.06 9.44
C ILE A 194 19.21 16.80 10.76
N ASP A 195 19.56 17.55 11.81
CA ASP A 195 18.97 17.36 13.13
C ASP A 195 17.97 18.48 13.46
N VAL A 196 16.66 18.15 13.36
CA VAL A 196 15.54 19.07 13.65
C VAL A 196 14.97 18.90 15.06
N ARG A 197 15.68 18.23 15.94
CA ARG A 197 15.23 18.03 17.34
C ARG A 197 15.23 19.31 18.17
N TYR A 198 16.05 20.26 17.80
CA TYR A 198 16.21 21.53 18.52
C TYR A 198 14.99 22.43 18.40
N LYS A 199 14.72 23.19 19.47
CA LYS A 199 13.56 24.06 19.55
C LYS A 199 13.63 25.23 18.56
N ASP A 200 14.81 25.82 18.41
CA ASP A 200 15.01 27.10 17.74
C ASP A 200 15.99 27.05 16.56
N GLY A 201 16.15 25.90 15.95
CA GLY A 201 17.00 25.75 14.79
C GLY A 201 17.19 24.31 14.31
N VAL A 202 18.02 24.14 13.31
CA VAL A 202 18.43 22.85 12.73
C VAL A 202 19.95 22.76 12.77
N ALA A 203 20.48 21.67 13.28
CA ALA A 203 21.91 21.40 13.20
C ALA A 203 22.24 20.57 11.97
N LEU A 204 23.29 20.96 11.27
CA LEU A 204 23.78 20.28 10.08
C LEU A 204 25.17 19.68 10.34
N ASN A 205 25.38 18.46 9.90
CA ASN A 205 26.70 17.82 9.89
C ASN A 205 27.00 17.35 8.47
N TYR A 206 28.17 17.70 7.97
CA TYR A 206 28.59 17.31 6.62
C TYR A 206 29.51 16.09 6.55
N GLY A 207 29.76 15.46 7.72
CA GLY A 207 30.74 14.39 7.82
C GLY A 207 32.17 14.89 7.59
N LYS A 208 33.14 14.17 8.09
CA LYS A 208 34.54 14.27 7.63
C LYS A 208 34.82 13.09 6.75
#